data_cc42708f71c6a315fd8436b82b66f1ad
#
_entry.id   cc42708f71c6a315fd8436b82b66f1ad
#
_cell.length_a   1.000
_cell.length_b   1.000
_cell.length_c   1.000
_cell.angle_alpha   90.00
_cell.angle_beta   90.00
_cell.angle_gamma   90.00
#
_symmetry.space_group_name_H-M   'P 1'
#
loop_
_entity.id
_entity.type
_entity.pdbx_description
1 polymer ?
#
loop_
_entity_poly.entity_id
_entity_poly.type
_entity_poly.pdbx_seq_one_letter_code
_entity_poly.pdbx_strand_id
1 'polypeptide(L)'
;GNKEVSDIKILNLLSDCEEKLNIKAGVELCQNALINSPIMIGFFRPSIILPAKELGSKELSYIFAHELIHYKRRDMFYKWLIEIAACVHWFNPFVYLLGKEVNRTCELSCDEAVVLILGDKTKREYGDMLISFVRADNQYKSSLASVTLTEGAEQLKERLGAIMELKKKSKSIKV
;
A
#
# COMPACT_ATOMS: atom_id res chain seq x y z
N GLY A 1 7.27 0.21 -21.05
CA GLY A 1 6.58 -1.02 -20.65
C GLY A 1 7.16 -1.58 -19.36
N ASN A 2 6.43 -2.44 -18.69
CA ASN A 2 6.89 -3.12 -17.50
C ASN A 2 8.07 -4.05 -17.86
N LYS A 3 9.11 -4.01 -17.05
CA LYS A 3 10.23 -4.96 -17.11
C LYS A 3 10.10 -5.95 -15.97
N GLU A 4 10.23 -7.22 -16.23
CA GLU A 4 10.27 -8.25 -15.20
C GLU A 4 11.54 -8.10 -14.36
N VAL A 5 11.42 -8.23 -13.05
CA VAL A 5 12.55 -8.16 -12.11
C VAL A 5 13.19 -9.53 -12.04
N SER A 6 14.47 -9.61 -12.42
CA SER A 6 15.25 -10.86 -12.42
C SER A 6 16.26 -10.95 -11.27
N ASP A 7 16.28 -9.98 -10.36
CA ASP A 7 17.19 -10.00 -9.20
C ASP A 7 16.70 -11.05 -8.19
N ILE A 8 17.50 -12.11 -8.04
CA ILE A 8 17.22 -13.24 -7.15
C ILE A 8 17.05 -12.79 -5.70
N LYS A 9 17.79 -11.75 -5.26
CA LYS A 9 17.67 -11.25 -3.89
C LYS A 9 16.31 -10.63 -3.62
N ILE A 10 15.81 -9.86 -4.58
CA ILE A 10 14.50 -9.21 -4.48
C ILE A 10 13.37 -10.26 -4.55
N LEU A 11 13.51 -11.25 -5.44
CA LEU A 11 12.56 -12.35 -5.56
C LEU A 11 12.49 -13.20 -4.29
N ASN A 12 13.64 -13.53 -3.69
CA ASN A 12 13.68 -14.25 -2.42
C ASN A 12 13.00 -13.45 -1.29
N LEU A 13 13.23 -12.13 -1.25
CA LEU A 13 12.61 -11.26 -0.26
C LEU A 13 11.07 -11.23 -0.41
N LEU A 14 10.56 -11.22 -1.64
CA LEU A 14 9.13 -11.33 -1.91
C LEU A 14 8.60 -12.68 -1.45
N SER A 15 9.27 -13.78 -1.79
CA SER A 15 8.90 -15.13 -1.38
C SER A 15 8.85 -15.28 0.14
N ASP A 16 9.84 -14.72 0.87
CA ASP A 16 9.84 -14.70 2.33
C ASP A 16 8.63 -13.95 2.92
N CYS A 17 8.21 -12.86 2.26
CA CYS A 17 7.02 -12.11 2.67
C CYS A 17 5.73 -12.89 2.36
N GLU A 18 5.65 -13.57 1.22
CA GLU A 18 4.52 -14.43 0.87
C GLU A 18 4.36 -15.59 1.87
N GLU A 19 5.46 -16.23 2.26
CA GLU A 19 5.46 -17.30 3.25
C GLU A 19 4.99 -16.80 4.62
N LYS A 20 5.54 -15.69 5.11
CA LYS A 20 5.13 -15.06 6.39
C LYS A 20 3.65 -14.71 6.43
N LEU A 21 3.10 -14.31 5.30
CA LEU A 21 1.68 -13.94 5.15
C LEU A 21 0.79 -15.13 4.78
N ASN A 22 1.37 -16.32 4.57
CA ASN A 22 0.67 -17.51 4.10
C ASN A 22 -0.12 -17.24 2.80
N ILE A 23 0.52 -16.61 1.83
CA ILE A 23 -0.01 -16.30 0.49
C ILE A 23 0.63 -17.28 -0.50
N LYS A 24 -0.19 -17.95 -1.30
CA LYS A 24 0.27 -18.94 -2.31
C LYS A 24 -0.04 -18.48 -3.74
N ALA A 25 -0.13 -17.18 -3.97
CA ALA A 25 -0.63 -16.66 -5.23
C ALA A 25 0.42 -16.60 -6.36
N GLY A 26 1.71 -16.74 -6.04
CA GLY A 26 2.79 -16.58 -7.02
C GLY A 26 2.76 -15.17 -7.63
N VAL A 27 3.06 -14.16 -6.81
CA VAL A 27 2.99 -12.75 -7.21
C VAL A 27 4.10 -12.44 -8.19
N GLU A 28 3.76 -11.94 -9.36
CA GLU A 28 4.74 -11.47 -10.35
C GLU A 28 5.34 -10.13 -9.89
N LEU A 29 6.61 -9.93 -10.16
CA LEU A 29 7.32 -8.69 -9.82
C LEU A 29 7.83 -8.00 -11.08
N CYS A 30 7.37 -6.78 -11.29
CA CYS A 30 7.77 -5.95 -12.42
C CYS A 30 8.33 -4.61 -11.94
N GLN A 31 9.06 -3.93 -12.82
CA GLN A 31 9.57 -2.57 -12.61
C GLN A 31 9.12 -1.66 -13.74
N ASN A 32 8.73 -0.42 -13.42
CA ASN A 32 8.31 0.57 -14.40
C ASN A 32 8.83 1.96 -14.01
N ALA A 33 9.43 2.65 -14.96
CA ALA A 33 9.99 3.99 -14.77
C ALA A 33 8.93 5.11 -14.76
N LEU A 34 7.68 4.80 -15.12
CA LEU A 34 6.60 5.79 -15.19
C LEU A 34 5.83 5.94 -13.87
N ILE A 35 6.10 5.08 -12.90
CA ILE A 35 5.46 5.14 -11.58
C ILE A 35 6.44 5.63 -10.52
N ASN A 36 5.93 6.37 -9.54
CA ASN A 36 6.72 6.92 -8.43
C ASN A 36 6.52 6.18 -7.12
N SER A 37 5.43 5.42 -7.02
CA SER A 37 5.10 4.58 -5.86
C SER A 37 4.83 3.15 -6.30
N PRO A 38 5.13 2.15 -5.45
CA PRO A 38 4.75 0.77 -5.70
C PRO A 38 3.24 0.65 -5.85
N ILE A 39 2.80 -0.27 -6.70
CA ILE A 39 1.38 -0.58 -6.88
C ILE A 39 1.20 -2.08 -7.11
N MET A 40 0.11 -2.63 -6.59
CA MET A 40 -0.32 -3.97 -6.92
C MET A 40 -1.50 -3.93 -7.90
N ILE A 41 -1.42 -4.75 -8.94
CA ILE A 41 -2.48 -4.92 -9.94
C ILE A 41 -2.82 -6.39 -10.12
N GLY A 42 -4.01 -6.66 -10.62
CA GLY A 42 -4.48 -8.00 -10.96
C GLY A 42 -5.22 -8.71 -9.83
N PHE A 43 -6.38 -9.29 -10.17
CA PHE A 43 -7.24 -10.06 -9.26
C PHE A 43 -6.81 -11.52 -9.17
N PHE A 44 -6.61 -12.15 -10.33
CA PHE A 44 -6.32 -13.59 -10.45
C PHE A 44 -4.83 -13.86 -10.60
N ARG A 45 -4.11 -12.93 -11.18
CA ARG A 45 -2.65 -12.96 -11.33
C ARG A 45 -2.10 -11.66 -10.76
N PRO A 46 -1.84 -11.63 -9.45
CA PRO A 46 -1.34 -10.42 -8.81
C PRO A 46 0.07 -10.12 -9.29
N SER A 47 0.31 -8.86 -9.61
CA SER A 47 1.63 -8.37 -10.00
C SER A 47 1.92 -7.09 -9.21
N ILE A 48 3.08 -7.05 -8.55
CA ILE A 48 3.60 -5.85 -7.91
C ILE A 48 4.50 -5.14 -8.91
N ILE A 49 4.20 -3.86 -9.14
CA ILE A 49 5.03 -3.01 -9.98
C ILE A 49 5.80 -2.05 -9.07
N LEU A 50 7.11 -2.09 -9.16
CA LEU A 50 8.02 -1.21 -8.44
C LEU A 50 8.43 -0.02 -9.31
N PRO A 51 8.69 1.17 -8.71
CA PRO A 51 9.33 2.27 -9.42
C PRO A 51 10.78 1.90 -9.81
N ALA A 52 11.31 2.55 -10.84
CA ALA A 52 12.68 2.34 -11.29
C ALA A 52 13.76 2.96 -10.36
N LYS A 53 13.39 3.31 -9.14
CA LYS A 53 14.28 3.81 -8.09
C LYS A 53 14.97 2.64 -7.39
N GLU A 54 16.23 2.81 -7.02
CA GLU A 54 16.90 1.86 -6.11
C GLU A 54 16.24 1.92 -4.72
N LEU A 55 15.78 0.77 -4.26
CA LEU A 55 15.13 0.60 -2.97
C LEU A 55 15.97 -0.32 -2.10
N GLY A 56 16.14 0.04 -0.84
CA GLY A 56 16.83 -0.79 0.14
C GLY A 56 16.05 -2.07 0.45
N SER A 57 16.74 -3.14 0.85
CA SER A 57 16.09 -4.42 1.19
C SER A 57 15.03 -4.28 2.28
N LYS A 58 15.22 -3.39 3.25
CA LYS A 58 14.22 -3.11 4.29
C LYS A 58 12.97 -2.42 3.71
N GLU A 59 13.18 -1.40 2.87
CA GLU A 59 12.07 -0.71 2.20
C GLU A 59 11.26 -1.67 1.35
N LEU A 60 11.93 -2.55 0.59
CA LEU A 60 11.27 -3.60 -0.19
C LEU A 60 10.44 -4.54 0.69
N SER A 61 10.95 -4.95 1.85
CA SER A 61 10.19 -5.78 2.79
C SER A 61 8.92 -5.10 3.28
N TYR A 62 8.97 -3.80 3.54
CA TYR A 62 7.80 -3.02 3.97
C TYR A 62 6.79 -2.87 2.85
N ILE A 63 7.25 -2.60 1.64
CA ILE A 63 6.42 -2.50 0.43
C ILE A 63 5.71 -3.83 0.17
N PHE A 64 6.47 -4.93 0.13
CA PHE A 64 5.90 -6.25 -0.12
C PHE A 64 4.88 -6.64 0.95
N ALA A 65 5.18 -6.39 2.23
CA ALA A 65 4.22 -6.66 3.30
C ALA A 65 2.92 -5.84 3.10
N HIS A 66 3.03 -4.55 2.77
CA HIS A 66 1.89 -3.66 2.54
C HIS A 66 1.03 -4.14 1.37
N GLU A 67 1.61 -4.33 0.20
CA GLU A 67 0.91 -4.74 -1.00
C GLU A 67 0.28 -6.14 -0.85
N LEU A 68 1.02 -7.08 -0.26
CA LEU A 68 0.52 -8.43 -0.02
C LEU A 68 -0.63 -8.48 0.99
N ILE A 69 -0.65 -7.58 1.99
CA ILE A 69 -1.77 -7.46 2.93
C ILE A 69 -3.02 -6.97 2.20
N HIS A 70 -2.92 -5.96 1.34
CA HIS A 70 -4.03 -5.52 0.49
C HIS A 70 -4.59 -6.67 -0.35
N TYR A 71 -3.70 -7.46 -0.96
CA TYR A 71 -4.11 -8.63 -1.74
C TYR A 71 -4.82 -9.67 -0.89
N LYS A 72 -4.25 -10.05 0.25
CA LYS A 72 -4.82 -11.04 1.17
C LYS A 72 -6.20 -10.65 1.68
N ARG A 73 -6.41 -9.38 1.95
CA ARG A 73 -7.68 -8.81 2.42
C ARG A 73 -8.69 -8.58 1.31
N ARG A 74 -8.24 -8.70 0.05
CA ARG A 74 -9.04 -8.39 -1.14
C ARG A 74 -9.55 -6.94 -1.15
N ASP A 75 -8.76 -5.99 -0.70
CA ASP A 75 -9.13 -4.58 -0.61
C ASP A 75 -9.49 -4.02 -1.99
N MET A 76 -8.86 -4.52 -3.06
CA MET A 76 -9.20 -4.19 -4.44
C MET A 76 -10.68 -4.51 -4.79
N PHE A 77 -11.23 -5.60 -4.24
CA PHE A 77 -12.64 -5.95 -4.46
C PHE A 77 -13.58 -4.91 -3.86
N TYR A 78 -13.31 -4.43 -2.66
CA TYR A 78 -14.11 -3.39 -2.02
C TYR A 78 -13.99 -2.06 -2.76
N LYS A 79 -12.81 -1.68 -3.23
CA LYS A 79 -12.59 -0.49 -4.05
C LYS A 79 -13.40 -0.58 -5.35
N TRP A 80 -13.42 -1.73 -6.02
CA TRP A 80 -14.25 -1.96 -7.21
C TRP A 80 -15.76 -1.86 -6.94
N LEU A 81 -16.24 -2.41 -5.83
CA LEU A 81 -17.66 -2.28 -5.44
C LEU A 81 -18.08 -0.82 -5.26
N ILE A 82 -17.22 -0.01 -4.65
CA ILE A 82 -17.47 1.43 -4.48
C ILE A 82 -17.50 2.15 -5.84
N GLU A 83 -16.60 1.83 -6.76
CA GLU A 83 -16.60 2.42 -8.10
C GLU A 83 -17.89 2.06 -8.87
N ILE A 84 -18.33 0.81 -8.79
CA ILE A 84 -19.60 0.39 -9.38
C ILE A 84 -20.78 1.15 -8.75
N ALA A 85 -20.80 1.26 -7.42
CA ALA A 85 -21.83 2.03 -6.71
C ALA A 85 -21.80 3.51 -7.12
N ALA A 86 -20.63 4.11 -7.32
CA ALA A 86 -20.48 5.47 -7.80
C ALA A 86 -20.99 5.65 -9.24
N CYS A 87 -20.77 4.66 -10.11
CA CYS A 87 -21.32 4.67 -11.47
C CYS A 87 -22.85 4.62 -11.46
N VAL A 88 -23.46 3.78 -10.61
CA VAL A 88 -24.92 3.65 -10.51
C VAL A 88 -25.55 4.87 -9.84
N HIS A 89 -24.90 5.40 -8.81
CA HIS A 89 -25.39 6.53 -8.00
C HIS A 89 -24.58 7.81 -8.25
N TRP A 90 -24.15 8.05 -9.48
CA TRP A 90 -23.27 9.16 -9.86
C TRP A 90 -23.77 10.54 -9.41
N PHE A 91 -25.08 10.71 -9.26
CA PHE A 91 -25.75 11.94 -8.81
C PHE A 91 -25.75 12.09 -7.28
N ASN A 92 -25.37 11.06 -6.52
CA ASN A 92 -25.42 11.07 -5.05
C ASN A 92 -24.03 11.40 -4.46
N PRO A 93 -23.83 12.56 -3.83
CA PRO A 93 -22.52 12.94 -3.28
C PRO A 93 -22.05 12.01 -2.13
N PHE A 94 -22.96 11.33 -1.44
CA PHE A 94 -22.60 10.43 -0.35
C PHE A 94 -21.82 9.21 -0.80
N VAL A 95 -22.01 8.73 -2.03
CA VAL A 95 -21.23 7.59 -2.54
C VAL A 95 -19.73 7.93 -2.68
N TYR A 96 -19.42 9.17 -3.05
CA TYR A 96 -18.04 9.64 -3.16
C TYR A 96 -17.39 9.81 -1.78
N LEU A 97 -18.15 10.28 -0.78
CA LEU A 97 -17.70 10.33 0.61
C LEU A 97 -17.44 8.93 1.16
N LEU A 98 -18.33 7.98 0.88
CA LEU A 98 -18.16 6.58 1.24
C LEU A 98 -16.89 5.99 0.60
N GLY A 99 -16.63 6.29 -0.67
CA GLY A 99 -15.41 5.86 -1.37
C GLY A 99 -14.13 6.35 -0.69
N LYS A 100 -14.09 7.63 -0.31
CA LYS A 100 -12.97 8.22 0.44
C LYS A 100 -12.77 7.51 1.78
N GLU A 101 -13.83 7.25 2.53
CA GLU A 101 -13.75 6.62 3.84
C GLU A 101 -13.34 5.16 3.76
N VAL A 102 -13.81 4.42 2.75
CA VAL A 102 -13.37 3.04 2.50
C VAL A 102 -11.88 3.01 2.15
N ASN A 103 -11.41 3.85 1.24
CA ASN A 103 -9.98 3.93 0.90
C ASN A 103 -9.15 4.27 2.13
N ARG A 104 -9.53 5.29 2.89
CA ARG A 104 -8.87 5.70 4.14
C ARG A 104 -8.78 4.54 5.14
N THR A 105 -9.87 3.85 5.38
CA THR A 105 -9.93 2.73 6.33
C THR A 105 -9.10 1.54 5.86
N CYS A 106 -9.08 1.24 4.56
CA CYS A 106 -8.23 0.22 3.97
C CYS A 106 -6.75 0.50 4.25
N GLU A 107 -6.29 1.74 4.01
CA GLU A 107 -4.90 2.14 4.25
C GLU A 107 -4.53 2.05 5.73
N LEU A 108 -5.32 2.65 6.63
CA LEU A 108 -5.06 2.63 8.08
C LEU A 108 -4.96 1.21 8.63
N SER A 109 -5.90 0.33 8.25
CA SER A 109 -5.88 -1.04 8.75
C SER A 109 -4.83 -1.91 8.04
N CYS A 110 -4.38 -1.56 6.84
CA CYS A 110 -3.23 -2.19 6.20
C CYS A 110 -1.95 -1.83 6.95
N ASP A 111 -1.73 -0.54 7.25
CA ASP A 111 -0.58 -0.08 8.03
C ASP A 111 -0.50 -0.73 9.41
N GLU A 112 -1.65 -0.84 10.12
CA GLU A 112 -1.73 -1.56 11.39
C GLU A 112 -1.25 -3.01 11.23
N ALA A 113 -1.72 -3.72 10.20
CA ALA A 113 -1.35 -5.10 9.95
C ALA A 113 0.15 -5.24 9.60
N VAL A 114 0.72 -4.34 8.81
CA VAL A 114 2.16 -4.31 8.50
C VAL A 114 2.98 -4.20 9.78
N VAL A 115 2.65 -3.25 10.65
CA VAL A 115 3.37 -3.02 11.92
C VAL A 115 3.24 -4.21 12.85
N LEU A 116 2.07 -4.85 12.92
CA LEU A 116 1.85 -6.03 13.75
C LEU A 116 2.68 -7.23 13.27
N ILE A 117 2.87 -7.40 11.98
CA ILE A 117 3.62 -8.50 11.37
C ILE A 117 5.13 -8.28 11.49
N LEU A 118 5.59 -7.07 11.17
CA LEU A 118 7.02 -6.74 11.13
C LEU A 118 7.58 -6.36 12.51
N GLY A 119 6.71 -6.01 13.45
CA GLY A 119 7.04 -5.70 14.83
C GLY A 119 7.17 -4.21 15.12
N ASP A 120 7.01 -3.88 16.39
CA ASP A 120 6.88 -2.51 16.91
C ASP A 120 8.13 -1.62 16.65
N LYS A 121 9.31 -2.27 16.54
CA LYS A 121 10.57 -1.56 16.28
C LYS A 121 10.67 -0.97 14.87
N THR A 122 9.83 -1.43 13.94
CA THR A 122 9.86 -1.01 12.53
C THR A 122 8.98 0.21 12.24
N LYS A 123 8.16 0.67 13.19
CA LYS A 123 7.20 1.77 13.01
C LYS A 123 7.83 3.01 12.39
N ARG A 124 8.98 3.43 12.94
CA ARG A 124 9.67 4.63 12.49
C ARG A 124 10.21 4.48 11.06
N GLU A 125 10.91 3.37 10.80
CA GLU A 125 11.48 3.10 9.47
C GLU A 125 10.36 2.97 8.42
N TYR A 126 9.25 2.31 8.78
CA TYR A 126 8.08 2.19 7.93
C TYR A 126 7.42 3.56 7.66
N GLY A 127 7.27 4.39 8.68
CA GLY A 127 6.77 5.76 8.53
C GLY A 127 7.66 6.62 7.64
N ASP A 128 8.98 6.54 7.80
CA ASP A 128 9.95 7.27 6.96
C ASP A 128 9.85 6.83 5.49
N MET A 129 9.63 5.54 5.23
CA MET A 129 9.37 5.00 3.89
C MET A 129 8.09 5.61 3.29
N LEU A 130 6.97 5.63 4.02
CA LEU A 130 5.72 6.24 3.54
C LEU A 130 5.90 7.72 3.18
N ILE A 131 6.63 8.47 4.02
CA ILE A 131 6.95 9.88 3.75
C ILE A 131 7.75 10.00 2.45
N SER A 132 8.72 9.12 2.20
CA SER A 132 9.56 9.17 1.01
C SER A 132 8.76 9.01 -0.28
N PHE A 133 7.76 8.11 -0.29
CA PHE A 133 6.89 7.89 -1.45
C PHE A 133 5.95 9.06 -1.71
N VAL A 134 5.32 9.62 -0.68
CA VAL A 134 4.44 10.78 -0.85
C VAL A 134 5.22 12.00 -1.35
N ARG A 135 6.46 12.21 -0.89
CA ARG A 135 7.32 13.28 -1.40
C ARG A 135 7.66 13.07 -2.87
N ALA A 136 7.99 11.85 -3.28
CA ALA A 136 8.30 11.54 -4.68
C ALA A 136 7.09 11.76 -5.59
N ASP A 137 5.89 11.36 -5.17
CA ASP A 137 4.65 11.57 -5.92
C ASP A 137 4.27 13.06 -6.03
N ASN A 138 4.46 13.83 -4.95
CA ASN A 138 4.20 15.27 -4.93
C ASN A 138 5.15 16.07 -5.83
N GLN A 139 6.41 15.69 -5.94
CA GLN A 139 7.34 16.37 -6.88
C GLN A 139 6.90 16.26 -8.33
N TYR A 140 6.24 15.14 -8.69
CA TYR A 140 5.73 14.93 -10.05
C TYR A 140 4.40 15.67 -10.30
N LYS A 141 3.54 15.77 -9.28
CA LYS A 141 2.21 16.41 -9.36
C LYS A 141 2.24 17.94 -9.19
N SER A 142 3.36 18.52 -8.75
CA SER A 142 3.47 19.97 -8.45
C SER A 142 3.19 20.91 -9.64
N SER A 143 3.01 20.34 -10.83
CA SER A 143 2.69 21.12 -12.05
C SER A 143 1.18 21.37 -12.26
N LEU A 144 0.26 20.69 -11.58
CA LEU A 144 -1.16 20.70 -12.00
C LEU A 144 -2.26 20.85 -10.93
N ALA A 145 -2.02 20.67 -9.62
CA ALA A 145 -3.13 20.80 -8.65
C ALA A 145 -2.71 20.99 -7.19
N SER A 146 -2.87 22.20 -6.66
CA SER A 146 -2.66 22.50 -5.23
C SER A 146 -3.65 21.79 -4.27
N VAL A 147 -4.84 21.43 -4.73
CA VAL A 147 -5.89 20.83 -3.90
C VAL A 147 -5.60 19.36 -3.54
N THR A 148 -5.10 18.58 -4.50
CA THR A 148 -4.73 17.16 -4.29
C THR A 148 -3.51 16.98 -3.38
N LEU A 149 -2.62 17.99 -3.32
CA LEU A 149 -1.44 17.97 -2.45
C LEU A 149 -1.81 18.04 -0.96
N THR A 150 -2.83 18.84 -0.62
CA THR A 150 -3.28 18.99 0.77
C THR A 150 -3.94 17.71 1.27
N GLU A 151 -4.79 17.08 0.45
CA GLU A 151 -5.50 15.85 0.80
C GLU A 151 -4.53 14.66 1.01
N GLY A 152 -3.53 14.51 0.14
CA GLY A 152 -2.49 13.49 0.32
C GLY A 152 -1.63 13.69 1.57
N ALA A 153 -1.34 14.94 1.95
CA ALA A 153 -0.59 15.26 3.15
C ALA A 153 -1.39 14.97 4.43
N GLU A 154 -2.69 15.27 4.44
CA GLU A 154 -3.57 14.96 5.57
C GLU A 154 -3.72 13.46 5.79
N GLN A 155 -3.94 12.70 4.72
CA GLN A 155 -4.01 11.24 4.79
C GLN A 155 -2.70 10.64 5.31
N LEU A 156 -1.54 11.11 4.82
CA LEU A 156 -0.24 10.67 5.33
C LEU A 156 -0.08 10.98 6.81
N LYS A 157 -0.43 12.19 7.24
CA LYS A 157 -0.36 12.59 8.65
C LYS A 157 -1.20 11.70 9.55
N GLU A 158 -2.40 11.34 9.10
CA GLU A 158 -3.29 10.44 9.80
C GLU A 158 -2.70 9.02 9.89
N ARG A 159 -2.19 8.47 8.78
CA ARG A 159 -1.54 7.15 8.74
C ARG A 159 -0.36 7.10 9.72
N LEU A 160 0.51 8.11 9.70
CA LEU A 160 1.64 8.21 10.62
C LEU A 160 1.20 8.31 12.07
N GLY A 161 0.16 9.11 12.37
CA GLY A 161 -0.42 9.21 13.70
C GLY A 161 -0.92 7.85 14.20
N ALA A 162 -1.71 7.15 13.38
CA ALA A 162 -2.23 5.83 13.70
C ALA A 162 -1.10 4.80 13.94
N ILE A 163 -0.06 4.78 13.09
CA ILE A 163 1.11 3.89 13.24
C ILE A 163 1.83 4.14 14.57
N MET A 164 2.03 5.40 14.95
CA MET A 164 2.75 5.76 16.17
C MET A 164 1.94 5.50 17.44
N GLU A 165 0.62 5.65 17.38
CA GLU A 165 -0.29 5.40 18.50
C GLU A 165 -0.59 3.92 18.73
N LEU A 166 -0.27 3.03 17.79
CA LEU A 166 -0.45 1.59 17.96
C LEU A 166 0.28 1.13 19.23
N LYS A 167 -0.47 0.96 20.31
CA LYS A 167 0.03 0.32 21.53
C LYS A 167 0.20 -1.16 21.24
N LYS A 168 1.22 -1.76 21.86
CA LYS A 168 1.47 -3.21 21.84
C LYS A 168 0.20 -3.91 22.35
N LYS A 169 -0.74 -4.22 21.45
CA LYS A 169 -1.88 -5.07 21.80
C LYS A 169 -1.28 -6.40 22.26
N SER A 170 -1.51 -6.72 23.52
CA SER A 170 -1.19 -7.99 24.13
C SER A 170 -1.59 -9.13 23.18
N LYS A 171 -0.78 -10.18 23.12
CA LYS A 171 -0.88 -11.40 22.29
C LYS A 171 -2.21 -12.19 22.47
N SER A 172 -3.35 -11.57 22.38
CA SER A 172 -4.65 -12.20 22.68
C SER A 172 -5.71 -12.04 21.59
N ILE A 173 -5.30 -11.98 20.33
CA ILE A 173 -6.24 -12.21 19.23
C ILE A 173 -5.59 -13.24 18.30
N LYS A 174 -5.88 -14.53 18.60
CA LYS A 174 -5.80 -15.60 17.60
C LYS A 174 -6.98 -15.40 16.66
N VAL A 175 -6.73 -15.13 15.42
CA VAL A 175 -7.66 -15.28 14.30
C VAL A 175 -7.14 -16.41 13.44
#